data_d67e5ef92b25aac8ca0693a33e04592c
#
_entry.id   d67e5ef92b25aac8ca0693a33e04592c
#
_cell.length_a   1.000
_cell.length_b   1.000
_cell.length_c   1.000
_cell.angle_alpha   90.00
_cell.angle_beta   90.00
_cell.angle_gamma   90.00
#
_symmetry.space_group_name_H-M   'P 1'
#
loop_
_entity.id
_entity.type
_entity.pdbx_description
1 polymer ?
#
loop_
_entity_poly.entity_id
_entity_poly.type
_entity_poly.pdbx_seq_one_letter_code
_entity_poly.pdbx_strand_id
1 'polypeptide(L)'
;MGNLFGTDGIRGIVGENLTVELAFHTGQAIAAVLKEEKGRAPLITIGKDTRISSDMLESALICGICSVGGDVMPFGVLPTPAVAYLTVLKGADAGIVISASHNPFEHNGIKVFNEKGYKLPDATEAKIEEKILSGETIPVATRGEIGVLHHGLKQSKLEYIHHLTTTIDSDLSGLRVLVDCANGAASATAPELFGRFKCYADFIHREPNGTNINDRCGSTHLESLGQRVVAGKYDVGVAFDGDADRCLMVDELGHEIDGDKIMAVCGAYMKRNGRLTGNTIVATVMSNLGLHEFCRKNGIDLVCTNVGDRNVLEKMVECGYKLGGEQSGHMILTDYATTGDGQLSALQFLQILALSGKSASVLTADCPQYPQVLLNVVVSHDRGVKEAIMASDALKTAVADEEKFLRGEGRILVRPSGTEALIRVMVEAKTESVAQLVAERLVKVIRSV
;
A
#
# COMPACT_ATOMS: atom_id res chain seq x y z
N MET A 1 8.17 -11.41 14.40
CA MET A 1 8.57 -10.08 13.94
C MET A 1 9.80 -9.66 14.71
N GLY A 2 10.78 -9.10 14.04
CA GLY A 2 12.01 -8.60 14.64
C GLY A 2 11.77 -7.31 15.46
N ASN A 3 12.84 -6.83 16.07
CA ASN A 3 12.80 -5.61 16.88
C ASN A 3 12.90 -4.33 16.03
N LEU A 4 13.42 -4.42 14.77
CA LEU A 4 13.61 -3.30 13.85
C LEU A 4 12.66 -3.37 12.66
N PHE A 5 12.57 -4.52 11.98
CA PHE A 5 11.67 -4.71 10.85
C PHE A 5 10.24 -4.96 11.34
N GLY A 6 9.35 -4.03 11.02
CA GLY A 6 7.91 -4.21 11.15
C GLY A 6 7.30 -4.92 9.94
N THR A 7 5.98 -4.83 9.77
CA THR A 7 5.28 -5.41 8.61
C THR A 7 5.64 -4.74 7.28
N ASP A 8 6.21 -3.53 7.33
CA ASP A 8 6.51 -2.71 6.14
C ASP A 8 7.86 -1.99 6.27
N GLY A 9 8.90 -2.75 6.61
CA GLY A 9 10.26 -2.26 6.76
C GLY A 9 10.55 -1.63 8.13
N ILE A 10 11.67 -0.90 8.21
CA ILE A 10 12.07 -0.12 9.39
C ILE A 10 11.36 1.22 9.33
N ARG A 11 10.60 1.61 10.36
CA ARG A 11 9.91 2.90 10.44
C ARG A 11 10.19 3.62 11.74
N GLY A 12 10.24 4.95 11.68
CA GLY A 12 10.42 5.76 12.87
C GLY A 12 10.27 7.24 12.63
N ILE A 13 10.35 8.02 13.74
CA ILE A 13 10.50 9.48 13.71
C ILE A 13 11.98 9.76 13.49
N VAL A 14 12.26 10.55 12.45
CA VAL A 14 13.65 10.81 12.05
C VAL A 14 14.35 11.71 13.08
N GLY A 15 15.55 11.30 13.47
CA GLY A 15 16.32 11.95 14.53
C GLY A 15 16.02 11.44 15.95
N GLU A 16 14.98 10.62 16.12
CA GLU A 16 14.66 9.97 17.39
C GLU A 16 15.02 8.47 17.34
N ASN A 17 14.26 7.68 16.63
CA ASN A 17 14.43 6.24 16.52
C ASN A 17 14.80 5.76 15.11
N LEU A 18 14.68 6.61 14.09
CA LEU A 18 15.25 6.41 12.76
C LEU A 18 16.37 7.44 12.55
N THR A 19 17.60 7.04 12.89
CA THR A 19 18.76 7.91 12.83
C THR A 19 19.61 7.71 11.58
N VAL A 20 20.55 8.64 11.32
CA VAL A 20 21.53 8.53 10.25
C VAL A 20 22.41 7.30 10.43
N GLU A 21 22.83 7.04 11.66
CA GLU A 21 23.65 5.88 12.03
C GLU A 21 22.91 4.57 11.75
N LEU A 22 21.61 4.51 12.12
CA LEU A 22 20.79 3.33 11.83
C LEU A 22 20.66 3.11 10.32
N ALA A 23 20.42 4.18 9.53
CA ALA A 23 20.35 4.09 8.08
C ALA A 23 21.68 3.62 7.46
N PHE A 24 22.82 4.16 7.93
CA PHE A 24 24.14 3.73 7.51
C PHE A 24 24.38 2.24 7.78
N HIS A 25 24.13 1.80 9.03
CA HIS A 25 24.28 0.38 9.41
C HIS A 25 23.30 -0.54 8.68
N THR A 26 22.08 -0.06 8.41
CA THR A 26 21.10 -0.79 7.58
C THR A 26 21.66 -1.01 6.18
N GLY A 27 22.23 0.03 5.55
CA GLY A 27 22.89 -0.09 4.25
C GLY A 27 24.05 -1.09 4.25
N GLN A 28 24.90 -1.05 5.29
CA GLN A 28 26.00 -2.00 5.47
C GLN A 28 25.47 -3.44 5.58
N ALA A 29 24.49 -3.65 6.46
CA ALA A 29 23.94 -4.97 6.73
C ALA A 29 23.27 -5.59 5.49
N ILE A 30 22.46 -4.81 4.77
CA ILE A 30 21.82 -5.27 3.52
C ILE A 30 22.89 -5.70 2.51
N ALA A 31 23.89 -4.86 2.24
CA ALA A 31 24.92 -5.16 1.26
C ALA A 31 25.78 -6.36 1.70
N ALA A 32 26.11 -6.48 2.97
CA ALA A 32 26.87 -7.61 3.50
C ALA A 32 26.11 -8.95 3.39
N VAL A 33 24.81 -8.98 3.77
CA VAL A 33 23.98 -10.18 3.66
C VAL A 33 23.85 -10.60 2.19
N LEU A 34 23.56 -9.66 1.29
CA LEU A 34 23.44 -9.96 -0.14
C LEU A 34 24.77 -10.42 -0.74
N LYS A 35 25.91 -9.83 -0.34
CA LYS A 35 27.25 -10.24 -0.78
C LYS A 35 27.56 -11.67 -0.35
N GLU A 36 27.22 -12.03 0.89
CA GLU A 36 27.35 -13.40 1.40
C GLU A 36 26.49 -14.39 0.61
N GLU A 37 25.22 -14.05 0.36
CA GLU A 37 24.28 -14.92 -0.35
C GLU A 37 24.61 -15.08 -1.85
N LYS A 38 25.10 -14.03 -2.49
CA LYS A 38 25.38 -14.01 -3.95
C LYS A 38 26.83 -14.38 -4.29
N GLY A 39 27.76 -14.30 -3.35
CA GLY A 39 29.19 -14.53 -3.57
C GLY A 39 29.88 -13.45 -4.43
N ARG A 40 29.25 -12.28 -4.60
CA ARG A 40 29.75 -11.13 -5.36
C ARG A 40 29.23 -9.81 -4.79
N ALA A 41 29.81 -8.70 -5.25
CA ALA A 41 29.28 -7.37 -4.95
C ALA A 41 27.82 -7.24 -5.44
N PRO A 42 26.87 -6.84 -4.55
CA PRO A 42 25.48 -6.63 -4.96
C PRO A 42 25.31 -5.26 -5.63
N LEU A 43 24.36 -5.18 -6.58
CA LEU A 43 23.82 -3.94 -7.08
C LEU A 43 22.50 -3.65 -6.35
N ILE A 44 22.38 -2.48 -5.73
CA ILE A 44 21.20 -2.07 -4.96
C ILE A 44 20.63 -0.77 -5.55
N THR A 45 19.36 -0.79 -5.89
CA THR A 45 18.64 0.41 -6.33
C THR A 45 18.04 1.14 -5.13
N ILE A 46 17.94 2.46 -5.19
CA ILE A 46 17.34 3.27 -4.12
C ILE A 46 16.40 4.31 -4.72
N GLY A 47 15.17 4.37 -4.22
CA GLY A 47 14.24 5.46 -4.47
C GLY A 47 13.67 6.02 -3.17
N LYS A 48 13.02 7.17 -3.26
CA LYS A 48 12.52 7.89 -2.07
C LYS A 48 11.28 8.70 -2.37
N ASP A 49 10.54 9.04 -1.32
CA ASP A 49 9.50 10.04 -1.38
C ASP A 49 10.07 11.47 -1.17
N THR A 50 9.18 12.43 -1.00
CA THR A 50 9.51 13.86 -0.97
C THR A 50 9.82 14.42 0.42
N ARG A 51 9.90 13.59 1.46
CA ARG A 51 10.17 14.03 2.83
C ARG A 51 11.54 14.70 2.93
N ILE A 52 11.64 15.76 3.73
CA ILE A 52 12.89 16.51 3.95
C ILE A 52 14.03 15.61 4.44
N SER A 53 13.70 14.56 5.18
CA SER A 53 14.68 13.60 5.72
C SER A 53 15.17 12.57 4.69
N SER A 54 14.50 12.45 3.54
CA SER A 54 14.78 11.37 2.57
C SER A 54 16.17 11.50 1.93
N ASP A 55 16.66 12.72 1.65
CA ASP A 55 18.00 12.94 1.10
C ASP A 55 19.10 12.54 2.06
N MET A 56 18.90 12.85 3.36
CA MET A 56 19.84 12.51 4.41
C MET A 56 19.94 10.99 4.62
N LEU A 57 18.79 10.31 4.68
CA LEU A 57 18.73 8.85 4.85
C LEU A 57 19.27 8.12 3.61
N GLU A 58 18.98 8.61 2.40
CA GLU A 58 19.55 8.08 1.15
C GLU A 58 21.08 8.16 1.17
N SER A 59 21.63 9.31 1.53
CA SER A 59 23.08 9.49 1.61
C SER A 59 23.74 8.52 2.60
N ALA A 60 23.12 8.32 3.75
CA ALA A 60 23.60 7.38 4.77
C ALA A 60 23.56 5.92 4.26
N LEU A 61 22.46 5.50 3.66
CA LEU A 61 22.33 4.17 3.04
C LEU A 61 23.37 3.95 1.95
N ILE A 62 23.56 4.91 1.04
CA ILE A 62 24.57 4.85 -0.03
C ILE A 62 25.97 4.68 0.58
N CYS A 63 26.33 5.50 1.58
CA CYS A 63 27.63 5.38 2.26
C CYS A 63 27.80 4.00 2.90
N GLY A 64 26.77 3.50 3.58
CA GLY A 64 26.78 2.16 4.19
C GLY A 64 27.01 1.06 3.17
N ILE A 65 26.23 1.02 2.09
CA ILE A 65 26.31 0.02 1.03
C ILE A 65 27.69 0.05 0.35
N CYS A 66 28.15 1.24 -0.09
CA CYS A 66 29.42 1.37 -0.77
C CYS A 66 30.62 1.01 0.12
N SER A 67 30.51 1.28 1.46
CA SER A 67 31.57 0.98 2.41
C SER A 67 31.91 -0.51 2.53
N VAL A 68 30.99 -1.40 2.17
CA VAL A 68 31.19 -2.86 2.21
C VAL A 68 31.31 -3.47 0.78
N GLY A 69 31.40 -2.61 -0.24
CA GLY A 69 31.64 -3.00 -1.63
C GLY A 69 30.37 -3.32 -2.42
N GLY A 70 29.20 -2.88 -1.98
CA GLY A 70 27.98 -2.93 -2.78
C GLY A 70 27.86 -1.72 -3.71
N ASP A 71 27.38 -1.93 -4.92
CA ASP A 71 27.10 -0.86 -5.87
C ASP A 71 25.69 -0.29 -5.66
N VAL A 72 25.53 0.99 -5.95
CA VAL A 72 24.23 1.69 -5.75
C VAL A 72 23.79 2.41 -7.01
N MET A 73 22.49 2.29 -7.33
CA MET A 73 21.84 3.06 -8.41
C MET A 73 20.64 3.85 -7.82
N PRO A 74 20.84 5.14 -7.46
CA PRO A 74 19.76 5.97 -6.95
C PRO A 74 18.83 6.43 -8.07
N PHE A 75 17.54 6.38 -7.81
CA PHE A 75 16.47 6.81 -8.72
C PHE A 75 15.87 8.17 -8.35
N GLY A 76 16.25 8.73 -7.17
CA GLY A 76 15.67 9.96 -6.64
C GLY A 76 14.21 9.77 -6.23
N VAL A 77 13.39 10.81 -6.41
CA VAL A 77 11.98 10.76 -6.03
C VAL A 77 11.18 9.96 -7.06
N LEU A 78 10.74 8.78 -6.63
CA LEU A 78 9.88 7.88 -7.42
C LEU A 78 8.90 7.12 -6.49
N PRO A 79 7.72 6.73 -7.02
CA PRO A 79 6.79 5.83 -6.33
C PRO A 79 7.43 4.52 -5.87
N THR A 80 6.96 4.00 -4.74
CA THR A 80 7.38 2.67 -4.22
C THR A 80 7.29 1.57 -5.30
N PRO A 81 6.17 1.41 -6.05
CA PRO A 81 6.10 0.41 -7.10
C PRO A 81 7.08 0.64 -8.26
N ALA A 82 7.45 1.89 -8.54
CA ALA A 82 8.47 2.18 -9.54
C ALA A 82 9.83 1.59 -9.16
N VAL A 83 10.20 1.69 -7.88
CA VAL A 83 11.45 1.11 -7.39
C VAL A 83 11.42 -0.42 -7.48
N ALA A 84 10.32 -1.06 -7.08
CA ALA A 84 10.16 -2.51 -7.19
C ALA A 84 10.29 -2.97 -8.65
N TYR A 85 9.58 -2.31 -9.58
CA TYR A 85 9.67 -2.59 -11.03
C TYR A 85 11.08 -2.40 -11.60
N LEU A 86 11.70 -1.25 -11.28
CA LEU A 86 13.02 -0.91 -11.79
C LEU A 86 14.14 -1.80 -11.22
N THR A 87 13.99 -2.29 -9.98
CA THR A 87 14.91 -3.28 -9.40
C THR A 87 15.01 -4.51 -10.31
N VAL A 88 13.86 -5.04 -10.72
CA VAL A 88 13.79 -6.18 -11.65
C VAL A 88 14.37 -5.78 -13.03
N LEU A 89 13.93 -4.64 -13.58
CA LEU A 89 14.34 -4.20 -14.91
C LEU A 89 15.86 -3.96 -15.03
N LYS A 90 16.49 -3.46 -13.96
CA LYS A 90 17.94 -3.21 -13.93
C LYS A 90 18.76 -4.44 -13.56
N GLY A 91 18.12 -5.57 -13.24
CA GLY A 91 18.80 -6.77 -12.77
C GLY A 91 19.55 -6.55 -11.46
N ALA A 92 19.03 -5.66 -10.60
CA ALA A 92 19.59 -5.38 -9.28
C ALA A 92 19.27 -6.49 -8.29
N ASP A 93 20.11 -6.68 -7.28
CA ASP A 93 19.95 -7.72 -6.26
C ASP A 93 18.94 -7.32 -5.18
N ALA A 94 18.75 -6.01 -4.99
CA ALA A 94 17.71 -5.47 -4.12
C ALA A 94 17.31 -4.04 -4.54
N GLY A 95 16.12 -3.64 -4.08
CA GLY A 95 15.64 -2.26 -4.18
C GLY A 95 15.28 -1.71 -2.81
N ILE A 96 15.71 -0.50 -2.51
CA ILE A 96 15.39 0.19 -1.26
C ILE A 96 14.47 1.37 -1.55
N VAL A 97 13.41 1.52 -0.76
CA VAL A 97 12.52 2.68 -0.78
C VAL A 97 12.58 3.39 0.56
N ILE A 98 12.82 4.70 0.50
CA ILE A 98 12.84 5.57 1.68
C ILE A 98 11.51 6.31 1.72
N SER A 99 10.58 5.81 2.53
CA SER A 99 9.24 6.36 2.72
C SER A 99 8.56 5.79 3.96
N ALA A 100 7.64 6.58 4.54
CA ALA A 100 6.68 6.14 5.53
C ALA A 100 5.23 6.19 5.00
N SER A 101 5.04 6.06 3.66
CA SER A 101 3.73 6.02 2.99
C SER A 101 2.84 7.22 3.39
N HIS A 102 1.69 6.97 4.01
CA HIS A 102 0.70 7.99 4.38
C HIS A 102 0.99 8.73 5.71
N ASN A 103 2.06 8.39 6.42
CA ASN A 103 2.39 9.06 7.69
C ASN A 103 2.78 10.54 7.48
N PRO A 104 2.67 11.40 8.50
CA PRO A 104 3.19 12.76 8.49
C PRO A 104 4.69 12.82 8.18
N PHE A 105 5.20 13.99 7.80
CA PHE A 105 6.57 14.17 7.26
C PHE A 105 7.68 13.86 8.26
N GLU A 106 7.42 13.96 9.56
CA GLU A 106 8.36 13.66 10.64
C GLU A 106 8.77 12.18 10.67
N HIS A 107 7.86 11.32 10.20
CA HIS A 107 8.13 9.90 10.04
C HIS A 107 8.86 9.63 8.72
N ASN A 108 9.70 8.60 8.71
CA ASN A 108 10.21 8.00 7.49
C ASN A 108 10.39 6.49 7.69
N GLY A 109 10.83 5.79 6.65
CA GLY A 109 11.04 4.35 6.71
C GLY A 109 12.00 3.86 5.65
N ILE A 110 12.48 2.65 5.82
CA ILE A 110 13.35 1.95 4.88
C ILE A 110 12.70 0.61 4.57
N LYS A 111 12.14 0.49 3.35
CA LYS A 111 11.54 -0.74 2.81
C LYS A 111 12.54 -1.39 1.86
N VAL A 112 12.62 -2.72 1.86
CA VAL A 112 13.55 -3.44 0.99
C VAL A 112 12.82 -4.48 0.15
N PHE A 113 13.09 -4.46 -1.16
CA PHE A 113 12.61 -5.42 -2.15
C PHE A 113 13.76 -6.32 -2.59
N ASN A 114 13.45 -7.56 -2.88
CA ASN A 114 14.40 -8.52 -3.46
C ASN A 114 14.57 -8.31 -4.99
N GLU A 115 15.42 -9.12 -5.60
CA GLU A 115 15.70 -9.10 -7.05
C GLU A 115 14.48 -9.38 -7.95
N LYS A 116 13.39 -9.87 -7.37
CA LYS A 116 12.13 -10.12 -8.08
C LYS A 116 11.10 -9.02 -7.86
N GLY A 117 11.45 -7.96 -7.13
CA GLY A 117 10.55 -6.85 -6.82
C GLY A 117 9.51 -7.15 -5.73
N TYR A 118 9.67 -8.23 -4.98
CA TYR A 118 8.87 -8.54 -3.80
C TYR A 118 9.56 -8.05 -2.53
N LYS A 119 8.81 -7.78 -1.46
CA LYS A 119 9.39 -7.53 -0.13
C LYS A 119 10.34 -8.67 0.25
N LEU A 120 11.38 -8.34 1.04
CA LEU A 120 12.31 -9.36 1.49
C LEU A 120 11.58 -10.48 2.27
N PRO A 121 12.05 -11.73 2.15
CA PRO A 121 11.62 -12.81 3.04
C PRO A 121 12.01 -12.52 4.49
N ASP A 122 11.16 -12.93 5.45
CA ASP A 122 11.42 -12.77 6.89
C ASP A 122 12.78 -13.30 7.33
N ALA A 123 13.24 -14.40 6.74
CA ALA A 123 14.54 -14.97 7.03
C ALA A 123 15.71 -14.06 6.62
N THR A 124 15.57 -13.32 5.54
CA THR A 124 16.59 -12.34 5.10
C THR A 124 16.52 -11.08 5.95
N GLU A 125 15.29 -10.58 6.26
CA GLU A 125 15.11 -9.47 7.20
C GLU A 125 15.74 -9.77 8.56
N ALA A 126 15.53 -10.99 9.10
CA ALA A 126 16.12 -11.41 10.37
C ALA A 126 17.66 -11.41 10.35
N LYS A 127 18.30 -11.85 9.25
CA LYS A 127 19.77 -11.81 9.11
C LYS A 127 20.29 -10.37 9.08
N ILE A 128 19.58 -9.46 8.39
CA ILE A 128 19.94 -8.05 8.34
C ILE A 128 19.81 -7.43 9.73
N GLU A 129 18.70 -7.71 10.42
CA GLU A 129 18.45 -7.22 11.77
C GLU A 129 19.52 -7.73 12.78
N GLU A 130 19.88 -9.00 12.70
CA GLU A 130 20.94 -9.58 13.53
C GLU A 130 22.27 -8.85 13.33
N LYS A 131 22.66 -8.56 12.07
CA LYS A 131 23.89 -7.80 11.79
C LYS A 131 23.84 -6.37 12.34
N ILE A 132 22.67 -5.73 12.35
CA ILE A 132 22.53 -4.37 12.91
C ILE A 132 22.59 -4.41 14.43
N LEU A 133 21.92 -5.37 15.08
CA LEU A 133 21.75 -5.41 16.54
C LEU A 133 22.91 -6.07 17.28
N SER A 134 23.66 -6.95 16.62
CA SER A 134 24.81 -7.64 17.25
C SER A 134 25.91 -6.71 17.71
N GLY A 135 26.00 -5.50 17.12
CA GLY A 135 27.10 -4.58 17.33
C GLY A 135 28.43 -5.07 16.75
N GLU A 136 28.44 -6.16 16.00
CA GLU A 136 29.62 -6.67 15.32
C GLU A 136 30.04 -5.72 14.18
N THR A 137 31.33 -5.49 14.06
CA THR A 137 31.86 -4.63 12.99
C THR A 137 31.76 -5.39 11.66
N ILE A 138 30.97 -4.86 10.73
CA ILE A 138 30.93 -5.38 9.36
C ILE A 138 32.23 -4.94 8.66
N PRO A 139 33.00 -5.89 8.07
CA PRO A 139 34.24 -5.59 7.38
C PRO A 139 34.03 -4.61 6.22
N VAL A 140 34.79 -3.52 6.22
CA VAL A 140 34.72 -2.54 5.15
C VAL A 140 35.61 -2.91 3.94
N ALA A 141 35.13 -2.58 2.76
CA ALA A 141 35.88 -2.73 1.53
C ALA A 141 37.04 -1.73 1.47
N THR A 142 38.12 -2.13 0.81
CA THR A 142 39.31 -1.28 0.67
C THR A 142 39.73 -1.15 -0.79
N ARG A 143 40.41 -0.08 -1.12
CA ARG A 143 40.99 0.15 -2.46
C ARG A 143 39.94 0.02 -3.58
N GLY A 144 40.15 -0.84 -4.55
CA GLY A 144 39.28 -1.04 -5.72
C GLY A 144 38.03 -1.88 -5.44
N GLU A 145 37.81 -2.32 -4.19
CA GLU A 145 36.64 -3.09 -3.78
C GLU A 145 35.52 -2.20 -3.20
N ILE A 146 35.77 -0.90 -3.05
CA ILE A 146 34.75 0.06 -2.61
C ILE A 146 33.64 0.14 -3.67
N GLY A 147 32.38 0.09 -3.23
CA GLY A 147 31.22 0.14 -4.12
C GLY A 147 31.10 1.45 -4.91
N VAL A 148 30.49 1.36 -6.07
CA VAL A 148 30.36 2.46 -7.05
C VAL A 148 28.94 3.00 -7.09
N LEU A 149 28.81 4.31 -7.26
CA LEU A 149 27.54 4.99 -7.50
C LEU A 149 27.26 5.09 -9.00
N HIS A 150 26.20 4.43 -9.46
CA HIS A 150 25.75 4.48 -10.85
C HIS A 150 24.74 5.61 -11.05
N HIS A 151 24.75 6.24 -12.22
CA HIS A 151 23.81 7.31 -12.54
C HIS A 151 22.74 6.81 -13.52
N GLY A 152 21.45 7.01 -13.19
CA GLY A 152 20.36 6.52 -14.04
C GLY A 152 19.02 7.24 -13.87
N LEU A 153 18.99 8.30 -13.08
CA LEU A 153 17.78 8.94 -12.55
C LEU A 153 16.71 9.27 -13.62
N LYS A 154 17.07 10.01 -14.67
CA LYS A 154 16.11 10.45 -15.69
C LYS A 154 15.57 9.30 -16.53
N GLN A 155 16.42 8.36 -16.88
CA GLN A 155 16.07 7.18 -17.66
C GLN A 155 15.08 6.30 -16.90
N SER A 156 15.34 6.06 -15.62
CA SER A 156 14.53 5.18 -14.75
C SER A 156 13.10 5.67 -14.60
N LYS A 157 12.89 6.99 -14.43
CA LYS A 157 11.54 7.58 -14.41
C LYS A 157 10.79 7.31 -15.71
N LEU A 158 11.43 7.51 -16.85
CA LEU A 158 10.81 7.30 -18.16
C LEU A 158 10.48 5.83 -18.42
N GLU A 159 11.32 4.91 -17.96
CA GLU A 159 11.09 3.47 -18.09
C GLU A 159 9.87 3.02 -17.29
N TYR A 160 9.69 3.51 -16.05
CA TYR A 160 8.49 3.23 -15.27
C TYR A 160 7.22 3.84 -15.91
N ILE A 161 7.27 5.11 -16.34
CA ILE A 161 6.14 5.75 -17.03
C ILE A 161 5.81 4.97 -18.31
N HIS A 162 6.80 4.56 -19.07
CA HIS A 162 6.60 3.75 -20.28
C HIS A 162 5.92 2.41 -19.94
N HIS A 163 6.39 1.71 -18.90
CA HIS A 163 5.73 0.49 -18.42
C HIS A 163 4.25 0.73 -18.15
N LEU A 164 3.90 1.73 -17.37
CA LEU A 164 2.50 2.05 -17.04
C LEU A 164 1.68 2.36 -18.30
N THR A 165 2.25 3.06 -19.31
CA THR A 165 1.53 3.36 -20.56
C THR A 165 1.20 2.11 -21.38
N THR A 166 1.91 1.00 -21.17
CA THR A 166 1.64 -0.26 -21.89
C THR A 166 0.59 -1.13 -21.21
N THR A 167 0.09 -0.73 -20.03
CA THR A 167 -0.86 -1.53 -19.24
C THR A 167 -2.31 -1.33 -19.64
N ILE A 168 -2.61 -0.27 -20.39
CA ILE A 168 -3.93 0.03 -20.96
C ILE A 168 -3.82 0.34 -22.45
N ASP A 169 -4.82 -0.07 -23.22
CA ASP A 169 -4.90 0.14 -24.67
C ASP A 169 -5.92 1.22 -25.06
N SER A 170 -6.61 1.81 -24.09
CA SER A 170 -7.71 2.73 -24.34
C SER A 170 -7.25 4.18 -24.44
N ASP A 171 -7.88 4.93 -25.33
CA ASP A 171 -7.79 6.38 -25.35
C ASP A 171 -8.62 6.94 -24.18
N LEU A 172 -7.99 7.75 -23.34
CA LEU A 172 -8.65 8.46 -22.24
C LEU A 172 -9.09 9.88 -22.63
N SER A 173 -8.98 10.23 -23.92
CA SER A 173 -9.43 11.53 -24.43
C SER A 173 -10.92 11.72 -24.14
N GLY A 174 -11.28 12.86 -23.62
CA GLY A 174 -12.65 13.15 -23.21
C GLY A 174 -12.91 12.98 -21.70
N LEU A 175 -12.05 12.29 -20.96
CA LEU A 175 -12.11 12.29 -19.50
C LEU A 175 -11.47 13.55 -18.92
N ARG A 176 -12.14 14.13 -17.94
CA ARG A 176 -11.65 15.22 -17.10
C ARG A 176 -11.30 14.65 -15.72
N VAL A 177 -10.03 14.63 -15.39
CA VAL A 177 -9.51 14.01 -14.17
C VAL A 177 -8.83 15.05 -13.29
N LEU A 178 -9.15 15.08 -12.01
CA LEU A 178 -8.41 15.86 -11.02
C LEU A 178 -7.52 14.92 -10.20
N VAL A 179 -6.21 15.16 -10.20
CA VAL A 179 -5.23 14.29 -9.57
C VAL A 179 -4.62 14.96 -8.35
N ASP A 180 -4.75 14.34 -7.19
CA ASP A 180 -4.09 14.72 -5.94
C ASP A 180 -2.82 13.88 -5.75
N CYS A 181 -1.66 14.54 -5.83
CA CYS A 181 -0.35 13.88 -5.71
C CYS A 181 0.15 13.79 -4.26
N ALA A 182 -0.65 14.19 -3.26
CA ALA A 182 -0.28 14.18 -1.83
C ALA A 182 1.02 14.94 -1.50
N ASN A 183 1.51 15.82 -2.38
CA ASN A 183 2.88 16.36 -2.35
C ASN A 183 3.95 15.27 -2.19
N GLY A 184 3.65 14.05 -2.62
CA GLY A 184 4.46 12.85 -2.50
C GLY A 184 5.16 12.45 -3.80
N ALA A 185 5.57 11.20 -3.90
CA ALA A 185 6.35 10.66 -5.02
C ALA A 185 5.59 10.71 -6.36
N ALA A 186 4.24 10.65 -6.34
CA ALA A 186 3.42 10.83 -7.53
C ALA A 186 3.63 12.19 -8.22
N SER A 187 4.05 13.22 -7.50
CA SER A 187 4.37 14.54 -8.06
C SER A 187 5.44 14.48 -9.17
N ALA A 188 6.35 13.52 -9.07
CA ALA A 188 7.42 13.34 -10.05
C ALA A 188 6.96 12.62 -11.33
N THR A 189 5.93 11.79 -11.27
CA THR A 189 5.55 10.86 -12.35
C THR A 189 4.17 11.14 -12.94
N ALA A 190 3.16 11.45 -12.13
CA ALA A 190 1.77 11.58 -12.56
C ALA A 190 1.56 12.63 -13.66
N PRO A 191 2.15 13.84 -13.61
CA PRO A 191 1.92 14.83 -14.67
C PRO A 191 2.39 14.35 -16.06
N GLU A 192 3.54 13.66 -16.12
CA GLU A 192 4.04 13.10 -17.36
C GLU A 192 3.25 11.87 -17.80
N LEU A 193 2.88 10.99 -16.85
CA LEU A 193 2.09 9.79 -17.13
C LEU A 193 0.73 10.13 -17.73
N PHE A 194 -0.06 10.98 -17.06
CA PHE A 194 -1.38 11.38 -17.55
C PHE A 194 -1.31 12.16 -18.87
N GLY A 195 -0.25 12.95 -19.07
CA GLY A 195 0.03 13.62 -20.34
C GLY A 195 0.19 12.69 -21.55
N ARG A 196 0.52 11.40 -21.34
CA ARG A 196 0.63 10.40 -22.42
C ARG A 196 -0.73 9.96 -22.97
N PHE A 197 -1.83 10.13 -22.24
CA PHE A 197 -3.14 9.57 -22.58
C PHE A 197 -4.14 10.59 -23.15
N LYS A 198 -3.72 11.82 -23.38
CA LYS A 198 -4.55 12.89 -23.92
C LYS A 198 -5.82 13.18 -23.11
N CYS A 199 -5.93 12.72 -21.85
CA CYS A 199 -7.00 13.15 -20.98
C CYS A 199 -6.78 14.60 -20.50
N TYR A 200 -7.85 15.28 -20.16
CA TYR A 200 -7.74 16.56 -19.48
C TYR A 200 -7.46 16.30 -17.98
N ALA A 201 -6.22 16.43 -17.58
CA ALA A 201 -5.80 16.19 -16.21
C ALA A 201 -5.26 17.46 -15.56
N ASP A 202 -5.90 17.87 -14.45
CA ASP A 202 -5.37 18.89 -13.55
C ASP A 202 -4.78 18.24 -12.30
N PHE A 203 -3.80 18.90 -11.71
CA PHE A 203 -3.03 18.37 -10.60
C PHE A 203 -3.07 19.33 -9.41
N ILE A 204 -3.34 18.78 -8.22
CA ILE A 204 -3.25 19.49 -6.94
C ILE A 204 -2.24 18.79 -6.04
N HIS A 205 -1.76 19.49 -5.03
CA HIS A 205 -0.76 18.99 -4.07
C HIS A 205 0.42 18.29 -4.77
N ARG A 206 1.02 18.98 -5.75
CA ARG A 206 2.14 18.47 -6.55
C ARG A 206 3.45 19.27 -6.39
N GLU A 207 3.48 20.15 -5.41
CA GLU A 207 4.63 21.01 -5.12
C GLU A 207 5.22 20.68 -3.75
N PRO A 208 5.96 19.57 -3.66
CA PRO A 208 6.55 19.12 -2.40
C PRO A 208 7.61 20.13 -1.91
N ASN A 209 7.57 20.44 -0.61
CA ASN A 209 8.55 21.30 0.06
C ASN A 209 9.34 20.57 1.16
N GLY A 210 9.17 19.26 1.27
CA GLY A 210 9.81 18.40 2.26
C GLY A 210 9.01 18.17 3.54
N THR A 211 8.04 19.04 3.84
CA THR A 211 7.24 18.98 5.09
C THR A 211 5.72 18.94 4.85
N ASN A 212 5.29 19.07 3.60
CA ASN A 212 3.87 19.12 3.24
C ASN A 212 3.31 17.80 2.63
N ILE A 213 4.08 16.72 2.66
CA ILE A 213 3.63 15.40 2.20
C ILE A 213 2.46 14.91 3.08
N ASN A 214 1.37 14.46 2.45
CA ASN A 214 0.13 13.99 3.12
C ASN A 214 -0.56 15.04 4.03
N ASP A 215 -0.12 16.29 4.05
CA ASP A 215 -0.73 17.30 4.92
C ASP A 215 -2.11 17.71 4.39
N ARG A 216 -3.16 17.09 4.96
CA ARG A 216 -4.57 17.27 4.58
C ARG A 216 -4.84 17.08 3.09
N CYS A 217 -4.16 16.13 2.47
CA CYS A 217 -4.27 15.81 1.06
C CYS A 217 -3.99 14.34 0.80
N GLY A 218 -4.17 13.91 -0.46
CA GLY A 218 -3.95 12.54 -0.89
C GLY A 218 -5.03 11.57 -0.43
N SER A 219 -4.73 10.28 -0.49
CA SER A 219 -5.72 9.20 -0.28
C SER A 219 -6.29 9.12 1.13
N THR A 220 -5.69 9.77 2.12
CA THR A 220 -6.21 9.80 3.51
C THR A 220 -7.09 11.01 3.81
N HIS A 221 -7.23 11.96 2.86
CA HIS A 221 -7.99 13.21 3.03
C HIS A 221 -8.67 13.61 1.72
N LEU A 222 -9.78 12.95 1.40
CA LEU A 222 -10.49 13.11 0.11
C LEU A 222 -11.47 14.29 0.06
N GLU A 223 -11.78 14.93 1.19
CA GLU A 223 -12.83 15.93 1.27
C GLU A 223 -12.56 17.13 0.33
N SER A 224 -11.32 17.62 0.32
CA SER A 224 -10.91 18.73 -0.56
C SER A 224 -10.96 18.32 -2.03
N LEU A 225 -10.54 17.10 -2.34
CA LEU A 225 -10.59 16.56 -3.70
C LEU A 225 -12.05 16.46 -4.18
N GLY A 226 -12.95 15.89 -3.37
CA GLY A 226 -14.37 15.75 -3.70
C GLY A 226 -15.04 17.09 -3.98
N GLN A 227 -14.82 18.11 -3.13
CA GLN A 227 -15.35 19.46 -3.34
C GLN A 227 -14.86 20.07 -4.67
N ARG A 228 -13.57 19.88 -4.99
CA ARG A 228 -12.98 20.41 -6.23
C ARG A 228 -13.45 19.65 -7.47
N VAL A 229 -13.65 18.33 -7.37
CA VAL A 229 -14.20 17.52 -8.46
C VAL A 229 -15.57 18.03 -8.86
N VAL A 230 -16.47 18.22 -7.89
CA VAL A 230 -17.83 18.73 -8.11
C VAL A 230 -17.79 20.15 -8.68
N ALA A 231 -17.05 21.07 -8.06
CA ALA A 231 -16.97 22.47 -8.46
C ALA A 231 -16.35 22.62 -9.86
N GLY A 232 -15.33 21.85 -10.19
CA GLY A 232 -14.62 21.86 -11.47
C GLY A 232 -15.29 21.04 -12.57
N LYS A 233 -16.35 20.28 -12.25
CA LYS A 233 -17.03 19.35 -13.16
C LYS A 233 -16.07 18.34 -13.79
N TYR A 234 -15.23 17.72 -12.96
CA TYR A 234 -14.41 16.59 -13.36
C TYR A 234 -15.26 15.31 -13.35
N ASP A 235 -14.90 14.36 -14.20
CA ASP A 235 -15.56 13.05 -14.26
C ASP A 235 -15.16 12.16 -13.09
N VAL A 236 -13.94 12.38 -12.57
CA VAL A 236 -13.39 11.62 -11.45
C VAL A 236 -12.21 12.38 -10.82
N GLY A 237 -12.06 12.24 -9.51
CA GLY A 237 -10.85 12.63 -8.78
C GLY A 237 -10.01 11.37 -8.46
N VAL A 238 -8.70 11.49 -8.53
CA VAL A 238 -7.73 10.44 -8.19
C VAL A 238 -6.81 10.97 -7.12
N ALA A 239 -6.62 10.24 -6.02
CA ALA A 239 -5.73 10.59 -4.93
C ALA A 239 -4.74 9.47 -4.63
N PHE A 240 -3.47 9.82 -4.56
CA PHE A 240 -2.40 8.93 -4.14
C PHE A 240 -2.02 9.19 -2.68
N ASP A 241 -1.30 8.27 -2.06
CA ASP A 241 -0.59 8.54 -0.81
C ASP A 241 0.86 8.97 -1.07
N GLY A 242 1.63 9.20 -0.01
CA GLY A 242 2.96 9.82 -0.12
C GLY A 242 3.96 9.08 -1.00
N ASP A 243 3.92 7.75 -1.05
CA ASP A 243 4.78 6.93 -1.92
C ASP A 243 4.02 6.26 -3.08
N ALA A 244 2.76 6.65 -3.26
CA ALA A 244 1.91 6.29 -4.38
C ALA A 244 1.74 4.78 -4.61
N ASP A 245 1.84 3.97 -3.55
CA ASP A 245 1.48 2.55 -3.59
C ASP A 245 -0.02 2.32 -3.41
N ARG A 246 -0.78 3.39 -3.05
CA ARG A 246 -2.23 3.42 -2.89
C ARG A 246 -2.89 4.43 -3.83
N CYS A 247 -4.12 4.10 -4.21
CA CYS A 247 -5.02 4.98 -4.95
C CYS A 247 -6.43 4.88 -4.38
N LEU A 248 -6.98 6.00 -3.98
CA LEU A 248 -8.42 6.18 -3.77
C LEU A 248 -8.96 7.21 -4.76
N MET A 249 -10.26 7.21 -4.98
CA MET A 249 -10.87 8.11 -5.95
C MET A 249 -12.12 8.75 -5.37
N VAL A 250 -12.63 9.75 -6.09
CA VAL A 250 -13.94 10.34 -5.84
C VAL A 250 -14.69 10.44 -7.16
N ASP A 251 -15.99 10.15 -7.13
CA ASP A 251 -16.86 10.26 -8.30
C ASP A 251 -17.21 11.72 -8.63
N GLU A 252 -17.92 11.95 -9.72
CA GLU A 252 -18.37 13.27 -10.18
C GLU A 252 -19.33 13.97 -9.21
N LEU A 253 -19.87 13.25 -8.23
CA LEU A 253 -20.73 13.77 -7.16
C LEU A 253 -19.95 14.08 -5.88
N GLY A 254 -18.65 13.74 -5.84
CA GLY A 254 -17.76 13.94 -4.70
C GLY A 254 -17.79 12.80 -3.68
N HIS A 255 -18.39 11.65 -4.00
CA HIS A 255 -18.42 10.49 -3.12
C HIS A 255 -17.14 9.65 -3.29
N GLU A 256 -16.69 9.07 -2.20
CA GLU A 256 -15.52 8.19 -2.18
C GLU A 256 -15.72 6.91 -3.00
N ILE A 257 -14.69 6.60 -3.77
CA ILE A 257 -14.48 5.30 -4.43
C ILE A 257 -13.24 4.69 -3.78
N ASP A 258 -13.46 3.81 -2.82
CA ASP A 258 -12.39 3.14 -2.08
C ASP A 258 -11.77 1.97 -2.85
N GLY A 259 -10.77 1.32 -2.26
CA GLY A 259 -10.08 0.19 -2.88
C GLY A 259 -11.01 -0.99 -3.20
N ASP A 260 -12.05 -1.21 -2.39
CA ASP A 260 -13.03 -2.28 -2.63
C ASP A 260 -13.84 -2.00 -3.89
N LYS A 261 -14.29 -0.76 -4.10
CA LYS A 261 -15.00 -0.37 -5.32
C LYS A 261 -14.10 -0.41 -6.55
N ILE A 262 -12.83 -0.01 -6.41
CA ILE A 262 -11.85 -0.11 -7.50
C ILE A 262 -11.63 -1.58 -7.87
N MET A 263 -11.42 -2.47 -6.90
CA MET A 263 -11.28 -3.92 -7.12
C MET A 263 -12.54 -4.53 -7.73
N ALA A 264 -13.73 -4.12 -7.30
CA ALA A 264 -15.00 -4.59 -7.85
C ALA A 264 -15.10 -4.28 -9.34
N VAL A 265 -14.85 -3.03 -9.73
CA VAL A 265 -14.89 -2.57 -11.13
C VAL A 265 -13.84 -3.29 -11.98
N CYS A 266 -12.59 -3.31 -11.51
CA CYS A 266 -11.49 -3.98 -12.22
C CYS A 266 -11.72 -5.49 -12.32
N GLY A 267 -12.16 -6.14 -11.26
CA GLY A 267 -12.46 -7.58 -11.24
C GLY A 267 -13.57 -7.98 -12.19
N ALA A 268 -14.66 -7.21 -12.23
CA ALA A 268 -15.75 -7.47 -13.19
C ALA A 268 -15.28 -7.28 -14.64
N TYR A 269 -14.45 -6.28 -14.91
CA TYR A 269 -13.87 -6.07 -16.23
C TYR A 269 -12.91 -7.20 -16.62
N MET A 270 -11.99 -7.57 -15.73
CA MET A 270 -11.04 -8.66 -15.95
C MET A 270 -11.76 -9.99 -16.18
N LYS A 271 -12.81 -10.28 -15.39
CA LYS A 271 -13.63 -11.49 -15.58
C LYS A 271 -14.27 -11.54 -16.97
N ARG A 272 -14.92 -10.44 -17.40
CA ARG A 272 -15.56 -10.35 -18.73
C ARG A 272 -14.57 -10.60 -19.87
N ASN A 273 -13.31 -10.21 -19.68
CA ASN A 273 -12.23 -10.37 -20.66
C ASN A 273 -11.42 -11.67 -20.47
N GLY A 274 -11.85 -12.58 -19.60
CA GLY A 274 -11.15 -13.84 -19.34
C GLY A 274 -9.78 -13.71 -18.68
N ARG A 275 -9.51 -12.56 -18.01
CA ARG A 275 -8.21 -12.25 -17.39
C ARG A 275 -8.21 -12.44 -15.85
N LEU A 276 -9.35 -12.68 -15.22
CA LEU A 276 -9.44 -12.92 -13.79
C LEU A 276 -9.26 -14.41 -13.50
N THR A 277 -8.05 -14.83 -13.16
CA THR A 277 -7.72 -16.25 -12.88
C THR A 277 -8.60 -16.80 -11.77
N GLY A 278 -9.23 -17.95 -12.04
CA GLY A 278 -10.17 -18.59 -11.12
C GLY A 278 -11.43 -17.77 -10.82
N ASN A 279 -11.68 -16.69 -11.56
CA ASN A 279 -12.71 -15.68 -11.24
C ASN A 279 -12.59 -15.14 -9.79
N THR A 280 -11.36 -15.03 -9.28
CA THR A 280 -11.09 -14.73 -7.86
C THR A 280 -10.45 -13.38 -7.67
N ILE A 281 -10.93 -12.62 -6.67
CA ILE A 281 -10.30 -11.44 -6.09
C ILE A 281 -9.77 -11.83 -4.72
N VAL A 282 -8.55 -11.40 -4.38
CA VAL A 282 -7.99 -11.56 -3.05
C VAL A 282 -8.08 -10.24 -2.30
N ALA A 283 -8.71 -10.23 -1.13
CA ALA A 283 -8.86 -9.05 -0.29
C ALA A 283 -8.46 -9.36 1.16
N THR A 284 -8.64 -8.41 2.06
CA THR A 284 -8.44 -8.66 3.49
C THR A 284 -9.77 -8.84 4.21
N VAL A 285 -9.72 -9.35 5.43
CA VAL A 285 -10.89 -9.41 6.31
C VAL A 285 -11.49 -8.04 6.64
N MET A 286 -10.83 -6.94 6.25
CA MET A 286 -11.34 -5.57 6.43
C MET A 286 -12.16 -5.08 5.25
N SER A 287 -12.16 -5.77 4.11
CA SER A 287 -12.97 -5.38 2.96
C SER A 287 -14.46 -5.35 3.30
N ASN A 288 -15.14 -4.30 2.84
CA ASN A 288 -16.52 -4.01 3.19
C ASN A 288 -17.50 -5.08 2.69
N LEU A 289 -18.60 -5.29 3.41
CA LEU A 289 -19.67 -6.20 3.02
C LEU A 289 -20.18 -5.95 1.59
N GLY A 290 -20.10 -4.70 1.12
CA GLY A 290 -20.45 -4.35 -0.27
C GLY A 290 -19.63 -5.08 -1.31
N LEU A 291 -18.32 -5.27 -1.10
CA LEU A 291 -17.49 -6.08 -1.98
C LEU A 291 -17.88 -7.55 -1.96
N HIS A 292 -18.19 -8.12 -0.79
CA HIS A 292 -18.68 -9.50 -0.67
C HIS A 292 -19.97 -9.70 -1.47
N GLU A 293 -20.93 -8.79 -1.34
CA GLU A 293 -22.19 -8.86 -2.09
C GLU A 293 -21.99 -8.68 -3.59
N PHE A 294 -21.14 -7.72 -3.98
CA PHE A 294 -20.79 -7.50 -5.37
C PHE A 294 -20.19 -8.76 -6.01
N CYS A 295 -19.21 -9.36 -5.35
CA CYS A 295 -18.56 -10.57 -5.83
C CYS A 295 -19.56 -11.72 -5.98
N ARG A 296 -20.41 -11.96 -4.97
CA ARG A 296 -21.45 -12.98 -5.02
C ARG A 296 -22.44 -12.77 -6.18
N LYS A 297 -22.93 -11.54 -6.40
CA LYS A 297 -23.85 -11.18 -7.48
C LYS A 297 -23.23 -11.39 -8.87
N ASN A 298 -21.93 -11.13 -9.00
CA ASN A 298 -21.20 -11.22 -10.26
C ASN A 298 -20.53 -12.60 -10.50
N GLY A 299 -20.71 -13.57 -9.59
CA GLY A 299 -20.07 -14.88 -9.67
C GLY A 299 -18.54 -14.79 -9.61
N ILE A 300 -18.03 -13.88 -8.79
CA ILE A 300 -16.61 -13.71 -8.48
C ILE A 300 -16.38 -14.30 -7.09
N ASP A 301 -15.36 -15.11 -6.94
CA ASP A 301 -14.94 -15.63 -5.66
C ASP A 301 -14.11 -14.57 -4.92
N LEU A 302 -14.43 -14.33 -3.65
CA LEU A 302 -13.67 -13.41 -2.79
C LEU A 302 -12.90 -14.20 -1.74
N VAL A 303 -11.58 -14.20 -1.82
CA VAL A 303 -10.69 -14.83 -0.85
C VAL A 303 -10.19 -13.76 0.10
N CYS A 304 -10.54 -13.86 1.38
CA CYS A 304 -10.10 -12.90 2.40
C CYS A 304 -8.92 -13.45 3.19
N THR A 305 -7.85 -12.66 3.27
CA THR A 305 -6.66 -12.92 4.09
C THR A 305 -6.68 -12.07 5.36
N ASN A 306 -5.73 -12.30 6.25
CA ASN A 306 -5.45 -11.35 7.33
C ASN A 306 -5.06 -9.98 6.75
N VAL A 307 -5.20 -8.94 7.57
CA VAL A 307 -4.81 -7.56 7.21
C VAL A 307 -3.30 -7.49 6.92
N GLY A 308 -2.97 -6.76 5.89
CA GLY A 308 -1.60 -6.53 5.43
C GLY A 308 -1.39 -6.98 3.98
N ASP A 309 -0.83 -6.10 3.19
CA ASP A 309 -0.54 -6.28 1.77
C ASP A 309 0.29 -7.53 1.48
N ARG A 310 1.20 -7.89 2.41
CA ARG A 310 2.02 -9.12 2.34
C ARG A 310 1.13 -10.37 2.31
N ASN A 311 0.11 -10.46 3.19
CA ASN A 311 -0.79 -11.61 3.23
C ASN A 311 -1.60 -11.75 1.93
N VAL A 312 -2.04 -10.61 1.37
CA VAL A 312 -2.75 -10.56 0.08
C VAL A 312 -1.84 -11.07 -1.03
N LEU A 313 -0.63 -10.51 -1.14
CA LEU A 313 0.32 -10.87 -2.18
C LEU A 313 0.74 -12.35 -2.10
N GLU A 314 1.05 -12.85 -0.90
CA GLU A 314 1.41 -14.26 -0.69
C GLU A 314 0.30 -15.19 -1.19
N LYS A 315 -0.96 -14.88 -0.87
CA LYS A 315 -2.11 -15.66 -1.35
C LYS A 315 -2.29 -15.57 -2.87
N MET A 316 -2.06 -14.40 -3.45
CA MET A 316 -2.11 -14.22 -4.91
C MET A 316 -1.03 -15.04 -5.62
N VAL A 317 0.19 -15.02 -5.11
CA VAL A 317 1.33 -15.77 -5.69
C VAL A 317 1.12 -17.28 -5.52
N GLU A 318 0.71 -17.75 -4.35
CA GLU A 318 0.43 -19.16 -4.06
C GLU A 318 -0.58 -19.76 -5.04
N CYS A 319 -1.65 -19.01 -5.34
CA CYS A 319 -2.77 -19.49 -6.16
C CYS A 319 -2.73 -19.00 -7.61
N GLY A 320 -1.78 -18.14 -7.97
CA GLY A 320 -1.70 -17.54 -9.31
C GLY A 320 -2.80 -16.51 -9.61
N TYR A 321 -3.42 -15.92 -8.57
CA TYR A 321 -4.48 -14.92 -8.74
C TYR A 321 -3.92 -13.59 -9.24
N LYS A 322 -4.71 -12.86 -10.02
CA LYS A 322 -4.27 -11.69 -10.79
C LYS A 322 -4.64 -10.35 -10.18
N LEU A 323 -5.66 -10.33 -9.33
CA LEU A 323 -6.18 -9.12 -8.70
C LEU A 323 -6.35 -9.35 -7.19
N GLY A 324 -5.79 -8.46 -6.41
CA GLY A 324 -6.01 -8.40 -4.98
C GLY A 324 -5.67 -7.03 -4.42
N GLY A 325 -6.03 -6.79 -3.16
CA GLY A 325 -5.73 -5.53 -2.51
C GLY A 325 -6.46 -5.31 -1.20
N GLU A 326 -6.46 -4.06 -0.78
CA GLU A 326 -7.07 -3.62 0.47
C GLU A 326 -8.03 -2.45 0.21
N GLN A 327 -9.03 -2.28 1.07
CA GLN A 327 -9.94 -1.14 1.05
C GLN A 327 -9.20 0.20 1.07
N SER A 328 -8.02 0.27 1.69
CA SER A 328 -7.14 1.44 1.75
C SER A 328 -6.57 1.89 0.40
N GLY A 329 -6.86 1.16 -0.69
CA GLY A 329 -6.43 1.50 -2.05
C GLY A 329 -5.10 0.87 -2.48
N HIS A 330 -4.47 0.04 -1.65
CA HIS A 330 -3.31 -0.76 -2.05
C HIS A 330 -3.79 -1.93 -2.92
N MET A 331 -3.80 -1.75 -4.23
CA MET A 331 -4.27 -2.75 -5.20
C MET A 331 -3.10 -3.33 -5.98
N ILE A 332 -3.05 -4.66 -6.05
CA ILE A 332 -2.01 -5.44 -6.73
C ILE A 332 -2.61 -6.08 -7.99
N LEU A 333 -1.95 -5.86 -9.11
CA LEU A 333 -2.25 -6.47 -10.41
C LEU A 333 -1.01 -7.24 -10.87
N THR A 334 -0.94 -8.54 -10.56
CA THR A 334 0.29 -9.35 -10.76
C THR A 334 0.70 -9.54 -12.23
N ASP A 335 -0.15 -9.20 -13.18
CA ASP A 335 0.23 -9.14 -14.60
C ASP A 335 1.18 -7.98 -14.88
N TYR A 336 1.24 -6.96 -14.01
CA TYR A 336 1.96 -5.72 -14.26
C TYR A 336 2.90 -5.29 -13.13
N ALA A 337 2.58 -5.64 -11.88
CA ALA A 337 3.31 -5.18 -10.70
C ALA A 337 3.42 -6.29 -9.65
N THR A 338 4.48 -6.22 -8.84
CA THR A 338 4.76 -7.15 -7.73
C THR A 338 4.34 -6.61 -6.37
N THR A 339 3.81 -5.40 -6.33
CA THR A 339 3.28 -4.72 -5.14
C THR A 339 2.11 -3.83 -5.56
N GLY A 340 1.43 -3.20 -4.60
CA GLY A 340 0.43 -2.18 -4.91
C GLY A 340 1.02 -1.03 -5.71
N ASP A 341 0.27 -0.58 -6.71
CA ASP A 341 0.65 0.54 -7.56
C ASP A 341 -0.58 1.44 -7.77
N GLY A 342 -0.54 2.62 -7.13
CA GLY A 342 -1.65 3.55 -7.19
C GLY A 342 -1.85 4.12 -8.59
N GLN A 343 -0.78 4.40 -9.33
CA GLN A 343 -0.88 4.95 -10.69
C GLN A 343 -1.37 3.91 -11.68
N LEU A 344 -0.94 2.66 -11.56
CA LEU A 344 -1.48 1.53 -12.31
C LEU A 344 -2.97 1.34 -12.02
N SER A 345 -3.35 1.36 -10.75
CA SER A 345 -4.74 1.22 -10.30
C SER A 345 -5.63 2.31 -10.89
N ALA A 346 -5.15 3.56 -10.89
CA ALA A 346 -5.84 4.68 -11.51
C ALA A 346 -6.05 4.46 -13.01
N LEU A 347 -5.01 4.08 -13.74
CA LEU A 347 -5.10 3.84 -15.19
C LEU A 347 -6.09 2.72 -15.53
N GLN A 348 -6.06 1.60 -14.78
CA GLN A 348 -6.99 0.50 -15.01
C GLN A 348 -8.45 0.93 -14.80
N PHE A 349 -8.74 1.68 -13.73
CA PHE A 349 -10.09 2.20 -13.49
C PHE A 349 -10.51 3.21 -14.56
N LEU A 350 -9.66 4.16 -14.93
CA LEU A 350 -9.93 5.18 -15.94
C LEU A 350 -10.19 4.57 -17.32
N GLN A 351 -9.45 3.53 -17.70
CA GLN A 351 -9.72 2.77 -18.91
C GLN A 351 -11.14 2.21 -18.92
N ILE A 352 -11.56 1.58 -17.80
CA ILE A 352 -12.90 0.99 -17.69
C ILE A 352 -13.98 2.08 -17.71
N LEU A 353 -13.73 3.20 -17.04
CA LEU A 353 -14.62 4.35 -17.06
C LEU A 353 -14.82 4.87 -18.49
N ALA A 354 -13.73 5.10 -19.23
CA ALA A 354 -13.79 5.56 -20.63
C ALA A 354 -14.53 4.56 -21.54
N LEU A 355 -14.22 3.27 -21.44
CA LEU A 355 -14.87 2.22 -22.26
C LEU A 355 -16.34 2.00 -21.93
N SER A 356 -16.75 2.26 -20.69
CA SER A 356 -18.13 2.03 -20.24
C SER A 356 -19.11 3.10 -20.75
N GLY A 357 -18.64 4.31 -21.01
CA GLY A 357 -19.46 5.49 -21.29
C GLY A 357 -20.37 5.90 -20.12
N LYS A 358 -20.13 5.37 -18.92
CA LYS A 358 -20.89 5.68 -17.70
C LYS A 358 -20.15 6.72 -16.88
N SER A 359 -20.85 7.42 -15.97
CA SER A 359 -20.18 8.18 -14.92
C SER A 359 -19.57 7.26 -13.86
N ALA A 360 -18.63 7.79 -13.08
CA ALA A 360 -17.95 7.03 -12.05
C ALA A 360 -18.91 6.54 -10.96
N SER A 361 -19.88 7.37 -10.56
CA SER A 361 -20.92 7.00 -9.60
C SER A 361 -21.80 5.83 -10.09
N VAL A 362 -22.18 5.83 -11.36
CA VAL A 362 -22.96 4.73 -11.98
C VAL A 362 -22.12 3.48 -12.14
N LEU A 363 -20.83 3.61 -12.45
CA LEU A 363 -19.94 2.47 -12.63
C LEU A 363 -19.71 1.70 -11.33
N THR A 364 -19.68 2.40 -10.19
CA THR A 364 -19.44 1.82 -8.85
C THR A 364 -20.70 1.50 -8.06
N ALA A 365 -21.89 1.88 -8.56
CA ALA A 365 -23.16 1.74 -7.83
C ALA A 365 -23.49 0.33 -7.38
N ASP A 366 -23.04 -0.69 -8.11
CA ASP A 366 -23.31 -2.10 -7.80
C ASP A 366 -22.47 -2.64 -6.62
N CYS A 367 -21.46 -1.87 -6.17
CA CYS A 367 -20.65 -2.16 -4.98
C CYS A 367 -20.98 -1.12 -3.89
N PRO A 368 -22.07 -1.29 -3.12
CA PRO A 368 -22.44 -0.33 -2.08
C PRO A 368 -21.45 -0.36 -0.93
N GLN A 369 -21.30 0.77 -0.25
CA GLN A 369 -20.51 0.85 0.98
C GLN A 369 -21.45 0.78 2.19
N TYR A 370 -21.31 -0.27 2.99
CA TYR A 370 -22.04 -0.39 4.24
C TYR A 370 -21.38 0.47 5.31
N PRO A 371 -22.16 1.25 6.08
CA PRO A 371 -21.66 1.96 7.26
C PRO A 371 -20.91 1.01 8.20
N GLN A 372 -19.70 1.42 8.61
CA GLN A 372 -18.81 0.64 9.45
C GLN A 372 -18.52 1.39 10.75
N VAL A 373 -18.64 0.69 11.87
CA VAL A 373 -18.21 1.16 13.19
C VAL A 373 -17.07 0.28 13.69
N LEU A 374 -15.98 0.91 14.10
CA LEU A 374 -14.81 0.26 14.68
C LEU A 374 -14.60 0.77 16.11
N LEU A 375 -14.78 -0.08 17.09
CA LEU A 375 -14.51 0.23 18.49
C LEU A 375 -13.29 -0.54 19.00
N ASN A 376 -12.44 0.15 19.76
CA ASN A 376 -11.28 -0.43 20.40
C ASN A 376 -11.56 -0.65 21.89
N VAL A 377 -11.39 -1.88 22.35
CA VAL A 377 -11.53 -2.23 23.77
C VAL A 377 -10.13 -2.46 24.35
N VAL A 378 -9.69 -1.56 25.21
CA VAL A 378 -8.42 -1.73 25.91
C VAL A 378 -8.55 -2.90 26.88
N VAL A 379 -7.59 -3.83 26.78
CA VAL A 379 -7.48 -5.03 27.63
C VAL A 379 -6.06 -5.11 28.20
N SER A 380 -5.74 -6.16 28.96
CA SER A 380 -4.38 -6.36 29.46
C SER A 380 -3.35 -6.49 28.32
N HIS A 381 -2.12 -6.07 28.59
CA HIS A 381 -0.96 -6.35 27.72
C HIS A 381 -0.60 -7.85 27.69
N ASP A 382 -1.09 -8.61 28.64
CA ASP A 382 -0.89 -10.07 28.68
C ASP A 382 -1.60 -10.71 27.48
N ARG A 383 -0.82 -11.42 26.67
CA ARG A 383 -1.30 -12.12 25.49
C ARG A 383 -2.33 -13.20 25.84
N GLY A 384 -2.14 -13.87 26.97
CA GLY A 384 -3.07 -14.90 27.48
C GLY A 384 -4.45 -14.35 27.78
N VAL A 385 -4.56 -13.11 28.26
CA VAL A 385 -5.85 -12.45 28.52
C VAL A 385 -6.62 -12.21 27.22
N LYS A 386 -5.94 -11.70 26.16
CA LYS A 386 -6.58 -11.51 24.86
C LYS A 386 -7.09 -12.84 24.29
N GLU A 387 -6.26 -13.87 24.35
CA GLU A 387 -6.61 -15.21 23.85
C GLU A 387 -7.79 -15.81 24.65
N ALA A 388 -7.81 -15.64 25.97
CA ALA A 388 -8.92 -16.09 26.84
C ALA A 388 -10.24 -15.38 26.50
N ILE A 389 -10.22 -14.05 26.33
CA ILE A 389 -11.41 -13.29 25.93
C ILE A 389 -11.92 -13.77 24.56
N MET A 390 -11.03 -13.90 23.57
CA MET A 390 -11.39 -14.36 22.22
C MET A 390 -11.94 -15.80 22.21
N ALA A 391 -11.47 -16.64 23.12
CA ALA A 391 -11.89 -18.03 23.25
C ALA A 391 -13.19 -18.19 24.06
N SER A 392 -13.62 -17.16 24.82
CA SER A 392 -14.75 -17.24 25.74
C SER A 392 -16.08 -17.59 25.04
N ASP A 393 -16.85 -18.46 25.67
CA ASP A 393 -18.18 -18.83 25.15
C ASP A 393 -19.17 -17.65 25.21
N ALA A 394 -18.98 -16.73 26.17
CA ALA A 394 -19.79 -15.53 26.26
C ALA A 394 -19.66 -14.64 25.02
N LEU A 395 -18.42 -14.40 24.56
CA LEU A 395 -18.18 -13.59 23.36
C LEU A 395 -18.68 -14.31 22.10
N LYS A 396 -18.41 -15.62 21.95
CA LYS A 396 -18.86 -16.40 20.80
C LYS A 396 -20.39 -16.41 20.67
N THR A 397 -21.08 -16.61 21.82
CA THR A 397 -22.54 -16.57 21.85
C THR A 397 -23.07 -15.19 21.50
N ALA A 398 -22.49 -14.13 22.07
CA ALA A 398 -22.89 -12.76 21.76
C ALA A 398 -22.70 -12.42 20.29
N VAL A 399 -21.57 -12.79 19.67
CA VAL A 399 -21.34 -12.58 18.25
C VAL A 399 -22.39 -13.32 17.41
N ALA A 400 -22.66 -14.62 17.71
CA ALA A 400 -23.65 -15.38 16.98
C ALA A 400 -25.09 -14.84 17.12
N ASP A 401 -25.44 -14.29 18.26
CA ASP A 401 -26.77 -13.68 18.48
C ASP A 401 -26.89 -12.33 17.74
N GLU A 402 -25.83 -11.52 17.72
CA GLU A 402 -25.84 -10.26 16.97
C GLU A 402 -25.77 -10.53 15.44
N GLU A 403 -25.11 -11.56 14.96
CA GLU A 403 -25.18 -11.99 13.55
C GLU A 403 -26.61 -12.38 13.15
N LYS A 404 -27.34 -13.11 14.02
CA LYS A 404 -28.75 -13.39 13.81
C LYS A 404 -29.61 -12.13 13.80
N PHE A 405 -29.30 -11.17 14.71
CA PHE A 405 -29.98 -9.87 14.76
C PHE A 405 -29.80 -9.09 13.44
N LEU A 406 -28.59 -9.11 12.87
CA LEU A 406 -28.29 -8.46 11.58
C LEU A 406 -28.94 -9.16 10.36
N ARG A 407 -29.43 -10.39 10.48
CA ARG A 407 -30.17 -11.14 9.44
C ARG A 407 -29.47 -11.22 8.08
N GLY A 408 -28.15 -11.24 8.06
CA GLY A 408 -27.36 -11.22 6.83
C GLY A 408 -27.22 -9.83 6.18
N GLU A 409 -27.74 -8.78 6.81
CA GLU A 409 -27.65 -7.39 6.33
C GLU A 409 -26.55 -6.59 7.07
N GLY A 410 -25.59 -7.31 7.61
CA GLY A 410 -24.44 -6.77 8.33
C GLY A 410 -23.39 -7.84 8.56
N ARG A 411 -22.26 -7.40 9.09
CA ARG A 411 -21.10 -8.26 9.38
C ARG A 411 -20.42 -7.83 10.67
N ILE A 412 -19.89 -8.80 11.40
CA ILE A 412 -19.16 -8.59 12.64
C ILE A 412 -17.76 -9.17 12.49
N LEU A 413 -16.74 -8.41 12.88
CA LEU A 413 -15.37 -8.87 12.99
C LEU A 413 -14.78 -8.45 14.32
N VAL A 414 -14.53 -9.42 15.20
CA VAL A 414 -13.82 -9.20 16.46
C VAL A 414 -12.44 -9.79 16.35
N ARG A 415 -11.39 -9.01 16.62
CA ARG A 415 -10.01 -9.47 16.51
C ARG A 415 -9.09 -8.80 17.54
N PRO A 416 -8.07 -9.52 18.06
CA PRO A 416 -7.05 -8.89 18.89
C PRO A 416 -6.14 -8.00 18.03
N SER A 417 -5.63 -6.91 18.61
CA SER A 417 -4.54 -6.15 18.00
C SER A 417 -3.23 -6.93 18.17
N GLY A 418 -2.44 -7.00 17.09
CA GLY A 418 -1.12 -7.64 17.12
C GLY A 418 -0.08 -6.85 17.92
N THR A 419 -0.21 -5.52 17.96
CA THR A 419 0.80 -4.61 18.51
C THR A 419 0.34 -3.89 19.78
N GLU A 420 -0.96 -3.75 19.99
CA GLU A 420 -1.53 -2.96 21.08
C GLU A 420 -2.31 -3.85 22.06
N ALA A 421 -2.46 -3.37 23.30
CA ALA A 421 -3.23 -4.03 24.35
C ALA A 421 -4.75 -3.83 24.18
N LEU A 422 -5.28 -4.22 23.02
CA LEU A 422 -6.70 -4.03 22.73
C LEU A 422 -7.29 -5.13 21.84
N ILE A 423 -8.61 -5.25 21.93
CA ILE A 423 -9.46 -6.03 21.03
C ILE A 423 -10.25 -5.02 20.16
N ARG A 424 -10.27 -5.24 18.88
CA ARG A 424 -11.00 -4.44 17.90
C ARG A 424 -12.32 -5.11 17.56
N VAL A 425 -13.40 -4.36 17.72
CA VAL A 425 -14.77 -4.78 17.35
C VAL A 425 -15.18 -3.93 16.15
N MET A 426 -15.29 -4.55 14.99
CA MET A 426 -15.78 -3.93 13.77
C MET A 426 -17.16 -4.50 13.46
N VAL A 427 -18.11 -3.62 13.17
CA VAL A 427 -19.46 -3.97 12.76
C VAL A 427 -19.83 -3.15 11.52
N GLU A 428 -20.32 -3.82 10.52
CA GLU A 428 -20.93 -3.23 9.33
C GLU A 428 -22.43 -3.55 9.34
N ALA A 429 -23.26 -2.57 8.98
CA ALA A 429 -24.70 -2.74 8.89
C ALA A 429 -25.31 -1.74 7.88
N LYS A 430 -26.59 -1.92 7.51
CA LYS A 430 -27.31 -1.00 6.61
C LYS A 430 -27.35 0.45 7.09
N THR A 431 -27.29 0.67 8.40
CA THR A 431 -27.24 2.01 8.99
C THR A 431 -26.17 2.09 10.05
N GLU A 432 -25.55 3.25 10.18
CA GLU A 432 -24.55 3.51 11.22
C GLU A 432 -25.10 3.28 12.63
N SER A 433 -26.36 3.65 12.89
CA SER A 433 -27.00 3.46 14.18
C SER A 433 -27.13 1.98 14.58
N VAL A 434 -27.39 1.09 13.62
CA VAL A 434 -27.43 -0.36 13.87
C VAL A 434 -26.03 -0.89 14.11
N ALA A 435 -25.04 -0.48 13.30
CA ALA A 435 -23.64 -0.88 13.49
C ALA A 435 -23.12 -0.44 14.88
N GLN A 436 -23.41 0.80 15.28
CA GLN A 436 -23.02 1.33 16.60
C GLN A 436 -23.66 0.54 17.74
N LEU A 437 -24.96 0.28 17.66
CA LEU A 437 -25.69 -0.48 18.69
C LEU A 437 -25.09 -1.87 18.91
N VAL A 438 -24.83 -2.60 17.82
CA VAL A 438 -24.25 -3.94 17.87
C VAL A 438 -22.82 -3.91 18.40
N ALA A 439 -22.00 -2.97 17.93
CA ALA A 439 -20.62 -2.80 18.40
C ALA A 439 -20.56 -2.53 19.91
N GLU A 440 -21.42 -1.64 20.43
CA GLU A 440 -21.49 -1.33 21.86
C GLU A 440 -21.92 -2.52 22.72
N ARG A 441 -22.85 -3.35 22.24
CA ARG A 441 -23.26 -4.59 22.93
C ARG A 441 -22.09 -5.56 23.07
N LEU A 442 -21.34 -5.77 21.97
CA LEU A 442 -20.17 -6.64 21.98
C LEU A 442 -19.04 -6.11 22.87
N VAL A 443 -18.81 -4.79 22.86
CA VAL A 443 -17.85 -4.14 23.77
C VAL A 443 -18.21 -4.38 25.24
N LYS A 444 -19.51 -4.32 25.61
CA LYS A 444 -19.95 -4.62 26.98
C LYS A 444 -19.63 -6.07 27.37
N VAL A 445 -19.85 -7.02 26.48
CA VAL A 445 -19.51 -8.43 26.71
C VAL A 445 -18.00 -8.60 26.90
N ILE A 446 -17.17 -8.02 26.01
CA ILE A 446 -15.70 -8.10 26.13
C ILE A 446 -15.21 -7.53 27.46
N ARG A 447 -15.83 -6.47 27.97
CA ARG A 447 -15.45 -5.87 29.27
C ARG A 447 -15.91 -6.66 30.47
N SER A 448 -16.87 -7.58 30.32
CA SER A 448 -17.41 -8.42 31.42
C SER A 448 -16.71 -9.77 31.54
N VAL A 449 -15.92 -10.15 30.56
CA VAL A 449 -15.08 -11.37 30.53
C VAL A 449 -13.67 -11.06 31.05
#